data_45e502157340f38c7bc66b11f699426c
#
_entry.id   45e502157340f38c7bc66b11f699426c
#
_cell.length_a   1.000
_cell.length_b   1.000
_cell.length_c   1.000
_cell.angle_alpha   90.00
_cell.angle_beta   90.00
_cell.angle_gamma   90.00
#
_symmetry.space_group_name_H-M   'P 1'
#
loop_
_entity.id
_entity.type
_entity.pdbx_description
1 polymer ?
#
loop_
_entity_poly.entity_id
_entity_poly.type
_entity_poly.pdbx_seq_one_letter_code
_entity_poly.pdbx_strand_id
1 'polypeptide(L)'
;EQLAASYALHHLWQAADQEALLARVAASVRAIVTTGERGASAALIDRLPALEIVACFGVGIDAIDRAACARRGVPITNTPDVLTEDVADMGLVLMLAALRNIRGGDLWVREGRWRSEGPMPLTTRAGGKRLGILGLGRIGKALARRAEAIGMSVAYHGRHRQPDVNYPYYASLEALARDVDVLTLTCPGGAETRGLVTAAVLDALGPRGWLVNVARGSVCD
;
A
#
# COMPACT_ATOMS: atom_id res chain seq x y z
N GLU A 1 -10.57 22.00 9.56
CA GLU A 1 -11.04 23.05 10.48
C GLU A 1 -9.91 23.60 11.35
N GLN A 2 -9.11 22.75 12.04
CA GLN A 2 -8.01 23.21 12.93
C GLN A 2 -6.96 24.04 12.18
N LEU A 3 -6.52 23.62 11.01
CA LEU A 3 -5.55 24.39 10.22
C LEU A 3 -6.10 25.74 9.76
N ALA A 4 -7.37 25.80 9.40
CA ALA A 4 -8.01 27.04 8.95
C ALA A 4 -8.14 28.10 10.05
N ALA A 5 -8.07 27.71 11.33
CA ALA A 5 -8.08 28.64 12.45
C ALA A 5 -6.76 29.42 12.60
N SER A 6 -5.65 28.88 12.06
CA SER A 6 -4.30 29.44 12.27
C SER A 6 -3.60 29.82 10.96
N TYR A 7 -4.08 29.35 9.81
CA TYR A 7 -3.43 29.53 8.52
C TYR A 7 -4.40 29.90 7.41
N ALA A 8 -3.96 30.67 6.44
CA ALA A 8 -4.67 30.87 5.19
C ALA A 8 -4.49 29.63 4.32
N LEU A 9 -5.58 28.87 4.11
CA LEU A 9 -5.57 27.64 3.32
C LEU A 9 -5.94 27.88 1.87
N HIS A 10 -5.15 27.35 0.96
CA HIS A 10 -5.41 27.36 -0.47
C HIS A 10 -5.64 25.93 -0.97
N HIS A 11 -6.86 25.58 -1.32
CA HIS A 11 -7.24 24.25 -1.80
C HIS A 11 -6.95 24.13 -3.31
N LEU A 12 -5.72 23.85 -3.67
CA LEU A 12 -5.27 23.79 -5.07
C LEU A 12 -6.14 22.85 -5.93
N TRP A 13 -6.57 21.71 -5.37
CA TRP A 13 -7.40 20.74 -6.09
C TRP A 13 -8.86 21.17 -6.33
N GLN A 14 -9.31 22.26 -5.70
CA GLN A 14 -10.66 22.84 -5.88
C GLN A 14 -10.64 24.06 -6.76
N ALA A 15 -9.46 24.58 -7.10
CA ALA A 15 -9.34 25.77 -7.93
C ALA A 15 -9.78 25.47 -9.36
N ALA A 16 -10.66 26.31 -9.91
CA ALA A 16 -11.06 26.24 -11.31
C ALA A 16 -9.87 26.49 -12.26
N ASP A 17 -8.97 27.39 -11.85
CA ASP A 17 -7.68 27.66 -12.50
C ASP A 17 -6.57 27.59 -11.46
N GLN A 18 -5.83 26.46 -11.47
CA GLN A 18 -4.74 26.19 -10.54
C GLN A 18 -3.54 27.11 -10.83
N GLU A 19 -3.28 27.45 -12.09
CA GLU A 19 -2.20 28.32 -12.48
C GLU A 19 -2.41 29.75 -12.00
N ALA A 20 -3.59 30.29 -12.17
CA ALA A 20 -3.95 31.61 -11.67
C ALA A 20 -3.92 31.67 -10.13
N LEU A 21 -4.34 30.62 -9.46
CA LEU A 21 -4.22 30.53 -7.99
C LEU A 21 -2.77 30.55 -7.56
N LEU A 22 -1.94 29.70 -8.14
CA LEU A 22 -0.51 29.60 -7.81
C LEU A 22 0.21 30.93 -8.10
N ALA A 23 -0.05 31.59 -9.24
CA ALA A 23 0.55 32.88 -9.56
C ALA A 23 0.27 33.94 -8.47
N ARG A 24 -0.91 33.88 -7.86
CA ARG A 24 -1.32 34.84 -6.82
C ARG A 24 -0.70 34.54 -5.46
N VAL A 25 -0.55 33.25 -5.07
CA VAL A 25 -0.23 32.88 -3.69
C VAL A 25 1.18 32.30 -3.50
N ALA A 26 1.86 31.89 -4.56
CA ALA A 26 3.12 31.14 -4.49
C ALA A 26 4.20 31.78 -3.62
N ALA A 27 4.31 33.11 -3.67
CA ALA A 27 5.31 33.85 -2.89
C ALA A 27 5.10 33.77 -1.37
N SER A 28 3.87 33.48 -0.92
CA SER A 28 3.50 33.46 0.49
C SER A 28 3.28 32.05 1.08
N VAL A 29 3.25 31.02 0.23
CA VAL A 29 3.02 29.64 0.68
C VAL A 29 4.26 29.09 1.37
N ARG A 30 4.10 28.78 2.66
CA ARG A 30 5.17 28.22 3.51
C ARG A 30 5.07 26.72 3.74
N ALA A 31 3.90 26.12 3.53
CA ALA A 31 3.69 24.71 3.76
C ALA A 31 2.82 24.08 2.66
N ILE A 32 3.13 22.84 2.30
CA ILE A 32 2.25 21.96 1.55
C ILE A 32 1.70 20.90 2.52
N VAL A 33 0.37 20.76 2.57
CA VAL A 33 -0.29 19.61 3.22
C VAL A 33 -0.84 18.72 2.11
N THR A 34 -0.42 17.46 2.06
CA THR A 34 -0.76 16.53 0.98
C THR A 34 -1.02 15.12 1.51
N THR A 35 -1.36 14.20 0.62
CA THR A 35 -1.50 12.76 0.90
C THR A 35 -0.46 11.96 0.12
N GLY A 36 -0.26 10.70 0.49
CA GLY A 36 0.66 9.80 -0.22
C GLY A 36 0.29 9.52 -1.68
N GLU A 37 -0.95 9.82 -2.09
CA GLU A 37 -1.42 9.66 -3.47
C GLU A 37 -1.26 10.95 -4.29
N ARG A 38 -1.61 12.11 -3.70
CA ARG A 38 -1.51 13.40 -4.39
C ARG A 38 -0.07 13.89 -4.49
N GLY A 39 0.68 13.71 -3.41
CA GLY A 39 2.09 14.09 -3.37
C GLY A 39 2.35 15.57 -3.56
N ALA A 40 3.56 15.88 -3.98
CA ALA A 40 4.02 17.21 -4.40
C ALA A 40 5.11 17.04 -5.46
N SER A 41 4.84 17.48 -6.68
CA SER A 41 5.79 17.37 -7.79
C SER A 41 6.93 18.38 -7.65
N ALA A 42 8.07 18.13 -8.32
CA ALA A 42 9.17 19.07 -8.39
C ALA A 42 8.69 20.44 -8.91
N ALA A 43 7.87 20.46 -9.96
CA ALA A 43 7.33 21.68 -10.52
C ALA A 43 6.53 22.52 -9.51
N LEU A 44 5.72 21.87 -8.66
CA LEU A 44 5.00 22.57 -7.59
C LEU A 44 5.96 23.09 -6.52
N ILE A 45 6.90 22.25 -6.06
CA ILE A 45 7.87 22.60 -5.02
C ILE A 45 8.73 23.79 -5.47
N ASP A 46 9.23 23.77 -6.71
CA ASP A 46 10.12 24.79 -7.26
C ASP A 46 9.40 26.14 -7.46
N ARG A 47 8.07 26.15 -7.61
CA ARG A 47 7.25 27.37 -7.76
C ARG A 47 6.96 28.09 -6.43
N LEU A 48 7.25 27.50 -5.28
CA LEU A 48 6.91 28.03 -3.96
C LEU A 48 8.18 28.53 -3.23
N PRO A 49 8.68 29.74 -3.51
CA PRO A 49 9.98 30.20 -3.00
C PRO A 49 10.07 30.24 -1.46
N ALA A 50 8.96 30.48 -0.77
CA ALA A 50 8.89 30.53 0.69
C ALA A 50 8.57 29.17 1.34
N LEU A 51 8.56 28.05 0.59
CA LEU A 51 8.21 26.74 1.12
C LEU A 51 9.22 26.26 2.18
N GLU A 52 8.72 25.92 3.35
CA GLU A 52 9.50 25.49 4.52
C GLU A 52 9.27 24.02 4.88
N ILE A 53 8.12 23.44 4.53
CA ILE A 53 7.76 22.07 4.90
C ILE A 53 6.76 21.45 3.93
N VAL A 54 6.89 20.15 3.71
CA VAL A 54 5.86 19.31 3.09
C VAL A 54 5.36 18.30 4.11
N ALA A 55 4.10 18.44 4.54
CA ALA A 55 3.45 17.56 5.51
C ALA A 55 2.54 16.56 4.78
N CYS A 56 2.87 15.27 4.86
CA CYS A 56 2.10 14.19 4.24
C CYS A 56 1.17 13.54 5.28
N PHE A 57 -0.12 13.63 5.06
CA PHE A 57 -1.10 12.82 5.79
C PHE A 57 -1.12 11.40 5.21
N GLY A 58 -0.40 10.50 5.84
CA GLY A 58 -0.22 9.11 5.42
C GLY A 58 1.20 8.60 5.68
N VAL A 59 1.43 7.31 5.46
CA VAL A 59 2.74 6.65 5.66
C VAL A 59 3.61 6.78 4.42
N GLY A 60 3.03 6.55 3.23
CA GLY A 60 3.76 6.61 1.96
C GLY A 60 4.01 8.04 1.51
N ILE A 61 5.23 8.33 1.11
CA ILE A 61 5.67 9.63 0.57
C ILE A 61 6.19 9.51 -0.87
N ASP A 62 5.82 8.44 -1.53
CA ASP A 62 6.31 8.06 -2.86
C ASP A 62 5.85 9.02 -3.98
N ALA A 63 4.75 9.74 -3.80
CA ALA A 63 4.27 10.77 -4.70
C ALA A 63 4.88 12.18 -4.44
N ILE A 64 5.75 12.34 -3.43
CA ILE A 64 6.45 13.58 -3.15
C ILE A 64 7.84 13.54 -3.82
N ASP A 65 8.19 14.57 -4.58
CA ASP A 65 9.53 14.68 -5.16
C ASP A 65 10.57 14.98 -4.07
N ARG A 66 11.15 13.90 -3.55
CA ARG A 66 12.15 13.95 -2.48
C ARG A 66 13.43 14.67 -2.92
N ALA A 67 13.79 14.56 -4.19
CA ALA A 67 14.99 15.22 -4.73
C ALA A 67 14.80 16.74 -4.77
N ALA A 68 13.63 17.21 -5.20
CA ALA A 68 13.29 18.64 -5.17
C ALA A 68 13.28 19.19 -3.74
N CYS A 69 12.67 18.47 -2.80
CA CYS A 69 12.69 18.85 -1.39
C CYS A 69 14.13 18.92 -0.83
N ALA A 70 14.95 17.90 -1.11
CA ALA A 70 16.34 17.85 -0.65
C ALA A 70 17.20 19.00 -1.22
N ARG A 71 17.09 19.30 -2.53
CA ARG A 71 17.79 20.44 -3.15
C ARG A 71 17.47 21.77 -2.49
N ARG A 72 16.25 21.93 -1.98
CA ARG A 72 15.77 23.18 -1.36
C ARG A 72 15.87 23.19 0.17
N GLY A 73 16.35 22.10 0.78
CA GLY A 73 16.39 21.98 2.24
C GLY A 73 15.00 21.94 2.90
N VAL A 74 13.95 21.54 2.14
CA VAL A 74 12.58 21.47 2.64
C VAL A 74 12.35 20.08 3.25
N PRO A 75 12.08 19.99 4.56
CA PRO A 75 11.79 18.72 5.22
C PRO A 75 10.44 18.16 4.80
N ILE A 76 10.35 16.81 4.79
CA ILE A 76 9.11 16.07 4.58
C ILE A 76 8.75 15.39 5.88
N THR A 77 7.51 15.56 6.35
CA THR A 77 6.94 14.82 7.47
C THR A 77 5.83 13.89 6.99
N ASN A 78 5.64 12.79 7.69
CA ASN A 78 4.56 11.85 7.45
C ASN A 78 4.00 11.29 8.77
N THR A 79 2.99 10.42 8.71
CA THR A 79 2.34 9.84 9.88
C THR A 79 2.63 8.34 9.98
N PRO A 80 3.86 7.92 10.36
CA PRO A 80 4.19 6.51 10.54
C PRO A 80 3.40 5.92 11.72
N ASP A 81 3.20 4.60 11.67
CA ASP A 81 2.56 3.76 12.69
C ASP A 81 1.04 3.95 12.89
N VAL A 82 0.46 5.09 12.53
CA VAL A 82 -0.96 5.41 12.75
C VAL A 82 -1.90 4.38 12.10
N LEU A 83 -1.56 3.88 10.91
CA LEU A 83 -2.41 2.97 10.14
C LEU A 83 -1.84 1.55 9.98
N THR A 84 -0.78 1.20 10.72
CA THR A 84 -0.10 -0.11 10.57
C THR A 84 -1.05 -1.27 10.78
N GLU A 85 -1.84 -1.23 11.86
CA GLU A 85 -2.77 -2.30 12.22
C GLU A 85 -3.96 -2.33 11.25
N ASP A 86 -4.52 -1.17 10.86
CA ASP A 86 -5.64 -1.08 9.92
C ASP A 86 -5.30 -1.68 8.54
N VAL A 87 -4.10 -1.38 8.01
CA VAL A 87 -3.68 -1.93 6.72
C VAL A 87 -3.37 -3.43 6.83
N ALA A 88 -2.83 -3.89 7.96
CA ALA A 88 -2.62 -5.31 8.20
C ALA A 88 -3.96 -6.06 8.31
N ASP A 89 -4.97 -5.47 8.96
CA ASP A 89 -6.33 -6.01 9.01
C ASP A 89 -6.93 -6.10 7.59
N MET A 90 -6.80 -5.03 6.80
CA MET A 90 -7.27 -5.03 5.42
C MET A 90 -6.56 -6.10 4.58
N GLY A 91 -5.25 -6.28 4.75
CA GLY A 91 -4.49 -7.35 4.09
C GLY A 91 -5.04 -8.74 4.41
N LEU A 92 -5.32 -9.01 5.68
CA LEU A 92 -5.94 -10.26 6.13
C LEU A 92 -7.35 -10.42 5.56
N VAL A 93 -8.18 -9.39 5.63
CA VAL A 93 -9.57 -9.42 5.12
C VAL A 93 -9.60 -9.71 3.63
N LEU A 94 -8.80 -9.02 2.83
CA LEU A 94 -8.71 -9.24 1.38
C LEU A 94 -8.26 -10.66 1.05
N MET A 95 -7.25 -11.17 1.75
CA MET A 95 -6.77 -12.53 1.60
C MET A 95 -7.86 -13.55 1.92
N LEU A 96 -8.53 -13.44 3.05
CA LEU A 96 -9.62 -14.33 3.43
C LEU A 96 -10.82 -14.19 2.50
N ALA A 97 -11.18 -12.98 2.08
CA ALA A 97 -12.26 -12.75 1.14
C ALA A 97 -12.02 -13.42 -0.21
N ALA A 98 -10.78 -13.38 -0.71
CA ALA A 98 -10.37 -14.06 -1.93
C ALA A 98 -10.40 -15.59 -1.76
N LEU A 99 -9.68 -16.13 -0.76
CA LEU A 99 -9.61 -17.57 -0.50
C LEU A 99 -10.98 -18.20 -0.25
N ARG A 100 -11.84 -17.53 0.51
CA ARG A 100 -13.16 -18.01 0.92
C ARG A 100 -14.28 -17.59 -0.03
N ASN A 101 -13.95 -16.87 -1.12
CA ASN A 101 -14.93 -16.34 -2.07
C ASN A 101 -16.13 -15.66 -1.39
N ILE A 102 -15.84 -14.78 -0.42
CA ILE A 102 -16.88 -14.15 0.42
C ILE A 102 -17.90 -13.40 -0.43
N ARG A 103 -17.42 -12.66 -1.47
CA ARG A 103 -18.31 -11.95 -2.40
C ARG A 103 -19.24 -12.91 -3.15
N GLY A 104 -18.70 -14.02 -3.65
CA GLY A 104 -19.51 -15.04 -4.32
C GLY A 104 -20.55 -15.65 -3.39
N GLY A 105 -20.19 -15.89 -2.12
CA GLY A 105 -21.11 -16.38 -1.10
C GLY A 105 -22.24 -15.39 -0.78
N ASP A 106 -21.92 -14.10 -0.64
CA ASP A 106 -22.93 -13.04 -0.44
C ASP A 106 -23.93 -12.99 -1.62
N LEU A 107 -23.41 -12.99 -2.86
CA LEU A 107 -24.26 -13.01 -4.06
C LEU A 107 -25.10 -14.28 -4.15
N TRP A 108 -24.52 -15.45 -3.85
CA TRP A 108 -25.24 -16.73 -3.84
C TRP A 108 -26.50 -16.70 -2.98
N VAL A 109 -26.38 -16.07 -1.79
CA VAL A 109 -27.53 -15.93 -0.90
C VAL A 109 -28.53 -14.88 -1.38
N ARG A 110 -28.05 -13.70 -1.82
CA ARG A 110 -28.90 -12.59 -2.28
C ARG A 110 -29.68 -12.90 -3.54
N GLU A 111 -29.11 -13.70 -4.44
CA GLU A 111 -29.76 -14.19 -5.65
C GLU A 111 -30.72 -15.36 -5.40
N GLY A 112 -30.87 -15.79 -4.16
CA GLY A 112 -31.75 -16.89 -3.78
C GLY A 112 -31.21 -18.28 -4.17
N ARG A 113 -29.98 -18.38 -4.64
CA ARG A 113 -29.36 -19.63 -5.13
C ARG A 113 -29.17 -20.66 -4.03
N TRP A 114 -28.96 -20.22 -2.79
CA TRP A 114 -28.93 -21.13 -1.66
C TRP A 114 -30.23 -21.96 -1.56
N ARG A 115 -31.37 -21.33 -1.87
CA ARG A 115 -32.68 -21.96 -1.80
C ARG A 115 -32.95 -22.86 -3.01
N SER A 116 -32.52 -22.44 -4.21
CA SER A 116 -32.81 -23.14 -5.47
C SER A 116 -31.77 -24.21 -5.83
N GLU A 117 -30.48 -23.98 -5.50
CA GLU A 117 -29.35 -24.83 -5.89
C GLU A 117 -28.64 -25.48 -4.69
N GLY A 118 -28.96 -25.07 -3.45
CA GLY A 118 -28.33 -25.57 -2.24
C GLY A 118 -27.07 -24.80 -1.85
N PRO A 119 -26.19 -25.42 -1.02
CA PRO A 119 -24.96 -24.78 -0.54
C PRO A 119 -24.02 -24.38 -1.68
N MET A 120 -23.36 -23.24 -1.56
CA MET A 120 -22.28 -22.84 -2.46
C MET A 120 -21.15 -23.89 -2.46
N PRO A 121 -20.45 -24.10 -3.58
CA PRO A 121 -19.28 -24.98 -3.64
C PRO A 121 -18.23 -24.64 -2.58
N LEU A 122 -17.51 -25.64 -2.09
CA LEU A 122 -16.45 -25.47 -1.10
C LEU A 122 -15.34 -24.57 -1.64
N THR A 123 -14.80 -23.73 -0.77
CA THR A 123 -13.76 -22.76 -1.08
C THR A 123 -12.40 -23.13 -0.48
N THR A 124 -11.37 -22.35 -0.74
CA THR A 124 -10.02 -22.62 -0.27
C THR A 124 -9.85 -22.31 1.21
N ARG A 125 -9.36 -23.27 1.98
CA ARG A 125 -8.98 -23.09 3.39
C ARG A 125 -7.71 -22.24 3.50
N ALA A 126 -7.65 -21.31 4.46
CA ALA A 126 -6.43 -20.51 4.73
C ALA A 126 -5.43 -21.28 5.61
N GLY A 127 -5.90 -21.91 6.69
CA GLY A 127 -5.02 -22.68 7.59
C GLY A 127 -4.25 -23.79 6.87
N GLY A 128 -2.96 -23.89 7.15
CA GLY A 128 -2.02 -24.81 6.50
C GLY A 128 -1.43 -24.26 5.18
N LYS A 129 -1.85 -23.08 4.72
CA LYS A 129 -1.30 -22.40 3.56
C LYS A 129 -0.08 -21.56 3.93
N ARG A 130 0.73 -21.26 2.92
CA ARG A 130 1.94 -20.48 3.06
C ARG A 130 1.75 -19.07 2.51
N LEU A 131 1.96 -18.07 3.35
CA LEU A 131 1.92 -16.65 3.00
C LEU A 131 3.33 -16.15 2.67
N GLY A 132 3.53 -15.63 1.46
CA GLY A 132 4.68 -14.84 1.06
C GLY A 132 4.39 -13.35 1.26
N ILE A 133 5.31 -12.62 1.88
CA ILE A 133 5.18 -11.18 2.08
C ILE A 133 6.30 -10.47 1.31
N LEU A 134 5.93 -9.65 0.32
CA LEU A 134 6.85 -8.71 -0.30
C LEU A 134 6.92 -7.44 0.54
N GLY A 135 8.03 -7.27 1.28
CA GLY A 135 8.24 -6.13 2.15
C GLY A 135 7.85 -6.38 3.61
N LEU A 136 8.70 -7.02 4.39
CA LEU A 136 8.45 -7.31 5.81
C LEU A 136 8.76 -6.09 6.71
N GLY A 137 8.11 -4.94 6.42
CA GLY A 137 8.12 -3.75 7.26
C GLY A 137 7.12 -3.85 8.42
N ARG A 138 6.73 -2.71 9.02
CA ARG A 138 5.75 -2.66 10.12
C ARG A 138 4.44 -3.36 9.74
N ILE A 139 3.85 -3.00 8.60
CA ILE A 139 2.61 -3.61 8.09
C ILE A 139 2.81 -5.10 7.80
N GLY A 140 3.90 -5.48 7.12
CA GLY A 140 4.19 -6.88 6.81
C GLY A 140 4.34 -7.73 8.07
N LYS A 141 5.01 -7.24 9.12
CA LYS A 141 5.13 -7.93 10.42
C LYS A 141 3.79 -8.05 11.14
N ALA A 142 2.97 -7.00 11.08
CA ALA A 142 1.62 -7.03 11.67
C ALA A 142 0.71 -8.04 10.95
N LEU A 143 0.77 -8.10 9.62
CA LEU A 143 0.05 -9.09 8.82
C LEU A 143 0.56 -10.52 9.06
N ALA A 144 1.88 -10.70 9.20
CA ALA A 144 2.48 -12.00 9.50
C ALA A 144 1.90 -12.62 10.78
N ARG A 145 1.85 -11.84 11.87
CA ARG A 145 1.26 -12.29 13.15
C ARG A 145 -0.20 -12.72 13.01
N ARG A 146 -0.99 -12.00 12.20
CA ARG A 146 -2.40 -12.34 11.93
C ARG A 146 -2.53 -13.62 11.13
N ALA A 147 -1.68 -13.80 10.13
CA ALA A 147 -1.67 -15.00 9.31
C ALA A 147 -1.30 -16.25 10.13
N GLU A 148 -0.32 -16.14 11.03
CA GLU A 148 0.03 -17.21 11.98
C GLU A 148 -1.15 -17.58 12.89
N ALA A 149 -1.89 -16.58 13.38
CA ALA A 149 -3.05 -16.81 14.26
C ALA A 149 -4.17 -17.62 13.58
N ILE A 150 -4.26 -17.59 12.24
CA ILE A 150 -5.20 -18.41 11.46
C ILE A 150 -4.56 -19.67 10.87
N GLY A 151 -3.37 -20.05 11.37
CA GLY A 151 -2.68 -21.30 11.03
C GLY A 151 -1.96 -21.30 9.68
N MET A 152 -1.56 -20.16 9.16
CA MET A 152 -0.66 -20.06 8.00
C MET A 152 0.80 -20.04 8.45
N SER A 153 1.71 -20.56 7.62
CA SER A 153 3.14 -20.29 7.74
C SER A 153 3.51 -19.06 6.91
N VAL A 154 4.58 -18.35 7.32
CA VAL A 154 4.99 -17.09 6.69
C VAL A 154 6.41 -17.19 6.16
N ALA A 155 6.64 -16.62 4.98
CA ALA A 155 7.94 -16.38 4.40
C ALA A 155 7.97 -14.96 3.78
N TYR A 156 9.14 -14.43 3.48
CA TYR A 156 9.21 -13.08 2.94
C TYR A 156 10.34 -12.84 1.95
N HIS A 157 10.14 -11.83 1.11
CA HIS A 157 11.16 -11.19 0.29
C HIS A 157 11.25 -9.70 0.63
N GLY A 158 12.42 -9.13 0.53
CA GLY A 158 12.69 -7.70 0.72
C GLY A 158 14.13 -7.38 0.39
N ARG A 159 14.51 -6.11 0.47
CA ARG A 159 15.86 -5.64 0.13
C ARG A 159 16.96 -6.33 0.94
N HIS A 160 16.67 -6.66 2.18
CA HIS A 160 17.62 -7.31 3.09
C HIS A 160 16.92 -8.34 3.97
N ARG A 161 17.68 -9.39 4.34
CA ARG A 161 17.26 -10.29 5.41
C ARG A 161 17.19 -9.52 6.73
N GLN A 162 16.13 -9.74 7.51
CA GLN A 162 15.94 -9.13 8.81
C GLN A 162 16.41 -10.08 9.92
N PRO A 163 17.30 -9.63 10.82
CA PRO A 163 17.85 -10.49 11.87
C PRO A 163 16.88 -10.71 13.04
N ASP A 164 15.86 -9.88 13.17
CA ASP A 164 14.90 -9.84 14.29
C ASP A 164 13.65 -10.69 14.05
N VAL A 165 13.62 -11.50 12.97
CA VAL A 165 12.50 -12.39 12.63
C VAL A 165 12.99 -13.79 12.25
N ASN A 166 12.19 -14.79 12.58
CA ASN A 166 12.48 -16.20 12.27
C ASN A 166 11.80 -16.70 10.97
N TYR A 167 11.22 -15.79 10.19
CA TYR A 167 10.58 -16.18 8.92
C TYR A 167 11.62 -16.50 7.86
N PRO A 168 11.42 -17.55 7.03
CA PRO A 168 12.27 -17.82 5.88
C PRO A 168 12.36 -16.60 4.95
N TYR A 169 13.59 -16.20 4.65
CA TYR A 169 13.90 -15.11 3.72
C TYR A 169 14.23 -15.68 2.35
N TYR A 170 13.69 -15.08 1.31
CA TYR A 170 13.98 -15.38 -0.09
C TYR A 170 14.71 -14.20 -0.73
N ALA A 171 15.84 -14.48 -1.35
CA ALA A 171 16.64 -13.47 -2.05
C ALA A 171 15.98 -13.05 -3.40
N SER A 172 15.08 -13.87 -3.95
CA SER A 172 14.35 -13.61 -5.20
C SER A 172 12.85 -13.66 -4.94
N LEU A 173 12.12 -12.72 -5.56
CA LEU A 173 10.67 -12.66 -5.48
C LEU A 173 10.00 -13.84 -6.21
N GLU A 174 10.55 -14.26 -7.35
CA GLU A 174 10.06 -15.44 -8.08
C GLU A 174 10.27 -16.72 -7.25
N ALA A 175 11.39 -16.85 -6.53
CA ALA A 175 11.63 -17.99 -5.65
C ALA A 175 10.61 -18.02 -4.50
N LEU A 176 10.29 -16.86 -3.90
CA LEU A 176 9.23 -16.75 -2.91
C LEU A 176 7.88 -17.13 -3.53
N ALA A 177 7.53 -16.55 -4.69
CA ALA A 177 6.25 -16.79 -5.35
C ALA A 177 6.01 -18.25 -5.68
N ARG A 178 7.07 -18.98 -6.11
CA ARG A 178 7.00 -20.42 -6.42
C ARG A 178 6.68 -21.29 -5.21
N ASP A 179 7.04 -20.82 -4.03
CA ASP A 179 7.02 -21.62 -2.80
C ASP A 179 5.88 -21.24 -1.84
N VAL A 180 5.00 -20.31 -2.23
CA VAL A 180 3.87 -19.87 -1.41
C VAL A 180 2.54 -20.04 -2.11
N ASP A 181 1.46 -20.11 -1.34
CA ASP A 181 0.09 -20.18 -1.85
C ASP A 181 -0.52 -18.77 -2.05
N VAL A 182 -0.11 -17.82 -1.21
CA VAL A 182 -0.58 -16.43 -1.24
C VAL A 182 0.62 -15.51 -1.22
N LEU A 183 0.67 -14.56 -2.13
CA LEU A 183 1.67 -13.48 -2.14
C LEU A 183 0.97 -12.16 -1.78
N THR A 184 1.41 -11.51 -0.68
CA THR A 184 0.89 -10.21 -0.26
C THR A 184 1.96 -9.13 -0.37
N LEU A 185 1.58 -8.00 -0.95
CA LEU A 185 2.46 -6.86 -1.17
C LEU A 185 2.22 -5.81 -0.08
N THR A 186 3.28 -5.52 0.69
CA THR A 186 3.29 -4.51 1.76
C THR A 186 4.53 -3.59 1.67
N CYS A 187 5.25 -3.65 0.54
CA CYS A 187 6.41 -2.81 0.28
C CYS A 187 6.02 -1.34 0.02
N PRO A 188 6.92 -0.38 0.24
CA PRO A 188 6.68 1.01 -0.17
C PRO A 188 6.49 1.12 -1.68
N GLY A 189 5.76 2.15 -2.14
CA GLY A 189 5.78 2.57 -3.53
C GLY A 189 7.07 3.29 -3.91
N GLY A 190 7.24 3.56 -5.21
CA GLY A 190 8.37 4.33 -5.75
C GLY A 190 9.09 3.62 -6.89
N ALA A 191 10.16 4.24 -7.38
CA ALA A 191 10.88 3.74 -8.54
C ALA A 191 11.49 2.35 -8.33
N GLU A 192 11.98 2.06 -7.11
CA GLU A 192 12.62 0.79 -6.76
C GLU A 192 11.64 -0.40 -6.71
N THR A 193 10.35 -0.14 -6.57
CA THR A 193 9.31 -1.18 -6.42
C THR A 193 8.31 -1.19 -7.56
N ARG A 194 8.47 -0.28 -8.53
CA ARG A 194 7.60 -0.24 -9.72
C ARG A 194 7.79 -1.51 -10.55
N GLY A 195 6.66 -2.18 -10.86
CA GLY A 195 6.65 -3.38 -11.69
C GLY A 195 7.45 -4.56 -11.13
N LEU A 196 7.67 -4.64 -9.80
CA LEU A 196 8.36 -5.79 -9.20
C LEU A 196 7.59 -7.10 -9.39
N VAL A 197 6.26 -7.04 -9.37
CA VAL A 197 5.42 -8.21 -9.66
C VAL A 197 5.16 -8.24 -11.16
N THR A 198 6.03 -8.93 -11.86
CA THR A 198 5.95 -9.17 -13.31
C THR A 198 5.12 -10.39 -13.62
N ALA A 199 4.83 -10.63 -14.92
CA ALA A 199 4.24 -11.88 -15.40
C ALA A 199 5.02 -13.11 -14.92
N ALA A 200 6.36 -13.07 -14.91
CA ALA A 200 7.19 -14.18 -14.43
C ALA A 200 6.96 -14.50 -12.95
N VAL A 201 6.72 -13.48 -12.11
CA VAL A 201 6.35 -13.69 -10.69
C VAL A 201 4.97 -14.34 -10.58
N LEU A 202 4.01 -13.91 -11.41
CA LEU A 202 2.66 -14.50 -11.42
C LEU A 202 2.67 -15.93 -11.95
N ASP A 203 3.45 -16.21 -12.98
CA ASP A 203 3.66 -17.56 -13.50
C ASP A 203 4.30 -18.47 -12.43
N ALA A 204 5.27 -17.95 -11.67
CA ALA A 204 5.90 -18.66 -10.57
C ALA A 204 4.92 -18.95 -9.42
N LEU A 205 4.02 -18.01 -9.10
CA LEU A 205 2.94 -18.19 -8.12
C LEU A 205 1.92 -19.25 -8.60
N GLY A 206 1.74 -19.32 -9.89
CA GLY A 206 0.94 -20.34 -10.58
C GLY A 206 -0.58 -20.11 -10.50
N PRO A 207 -1.35 -20.96 -11.23
CA PRO A 207 -2.79 -20.75 -11.44
C PRO A 207 -3.65 -20.97 -10.19
N ARG A 208 -3.09 -21.53 -9.14
CA ARG A 208 -3.77 -21.71 -7.84
C ARG A 208 -3.27 -20.75 -6.76
N GLY A 209 -2.35 -19.86 -7.13
CA GLY A 209 -1.82 -18.84 -6.26
C GLY A 209 -2.76 -17.64 -6.14
N TRP A 210 -2.59 -16.88 -5.07
CA TRP A 210 -3.38 -15.70 -4.76
C TRP A 210 -2.47 -14.51 -4.58
N LEU A 211 -2.80 -13.39 -5.22
CA LEU A 211 -2.09 -12.13 -5.05
C LEU A 211 -2.99 -11.13 -4.30
N VAL A 212 -2.45 -10.53 -3.22
CA VAL A 212 -3.11 -9.47 -2.47
C VAL A 212 -2.20 -8.26 -2.43
N ASN A 213 -2.69 -7.11 -2.88
CA ASN A 213 -1.92 -5.87 -2.92
C ASN A 213 -2.53 -4.82 -1.99
N VAL A 214 -1.86 -4.54 -0.85
CA VAL A 214 -2.16 -3.42 0.05
C VAL A 214 -1.05 -2.37 0.03
N ALA A 215 -0.16 -2.46 -0.96
CA ALA A 215 0.93 -1.51 -1.20
C ALA A 215 0.51 -0.39 -2.17
N ARG A 216 0.92 -0.51 -3.43
CA ARG A 216 0.56 0.41 -4.53
C ARG A 216 0.26 -0.38 -5.80
N GLY A 217 -0.67 0.11 -6.61
CA GLY A 217 -0.96 -0.47 -7.93
C GLY A 217 0.29 -0.57 -8.79
N SER A 218 1.17 0.43 -8.73
CA SER A 218 2.42 0.48 -9.49
C SER A 218 3.47 -0.59 -9.15
N VAL A 219 3.26 -1.40 -8.11
CA VAL A 219 4.15 -2.54 -7.77
C VAL A 219 3.92 -3.71 -8.71
N CYS A 220 2.73 -3.81 -9.30
CA CYS A 220 2.40 -4.79 -10.34
C CYS A 220 2.54 -4.14 -11.73
N ASP A 221 3.10 -4.90 -12.67
CA ASP A 221 3.17 -4.53 -14.07
C ASP A 221 1.86 -4.89 -14.79
#